data_358b330ee9b4367356ee9e14e77fc8d7
#
_entry.id   358b330ee9b4367356ee9e14e77fc8d7
#
_cell.length_a   1.000
_cell.length_b   1.000
_cell.length_c   1.000
_cell.angle_alpha   90.00
_cell.angle_beta   90.00
_cell.angle_gamma   90.00
#
_symmetry.space_group_name_H-M   'P 1'
#
loop_
_entity.id
_entity.type
_entity.pdbx_description
1 polymer ?
#
loop_
_entity_poly.entity_id
_entity_poly.type
_entity_poly.pdbx_seq_one_letter_code
_entity_poly.pdbx_strand_id
1 'polypeptide(L)'
;MTMIKSSSNAVYDIKLHIVFVTKYRYETLNQIILSELKDAFTDCLAAWNANLLEFGGESDHVHLLCSISPATDISVLINNLKTASARRVRIRHEKHFASFYRNKPLFWHRAYFVASCGGAPLEKIKEYVQNQGIKPNTKVAR
;
A
#
# COMPACT_ATOMS: atom_id res chain seq x y z
N MET A 1 19.99 0.91 2.40
CA MET A 1 21.05 0.59 1.46
C MET A 1 20.62 0.80 0.03
N THR A 2 21.43 1.47 -0.73
CA THR A 2 21.14 1.73 -2.13
C THR A 2 21.42 0.49 -2.95
N MET A 3 20.47 0.13 -3.81
CA MET A 3 20.64 -0.97 -4.73
C MET A 3 20.54 -0.42 -6.14
N ILE A 4 21.70 -0.34 -6.80
CA ILE A 4 21.74 0.13 -8.17
C ILE A 4 21.41 -1.04 -9.09
N LYS A 5 20.47 -0.83 -9.99
CA LYS A 5 20.00 -1.85 -10.92
C LYS A 5 20.47 -1.55 -12.33
N SER A 6 20.44 -2.55 -13.17
CA SER A 6 20.78 -2.36 -14.56
C SER A 6 19.92 -3.21 -15.46
N SER A 7 19.74 -2.73 -16.67
CA SER A 7 19.12 -3.48 -17.76
C SER A 7 20.04 -3.34 -18.95
N SER A 8 19.64 -3.88 -20.11
CA SER A 8 20.48 -3.81 -21.30
C SER A 8 20.79 -2.37 -21.73
N ASN A 9 19.90 -1.42 -21.40
CA ASN A 9 20.02 -0.04 -21.87
C ASN A 9 20.06 0.99 -20.75
N ALA A 10 20.05 0.57 -19.49
CA ALA A 10 19.97 1.54 -18.40
C ALA A 10 20.60 1.04 -17.12
N VAL A 11 21.18 1.97 -16.37
CA VAL A 11 21.57 1.78 -14.97
C VAL A 11 20.65 2.71 -14.17
N TYR A 12 20.02 2.18 -13.13
CA TYR A 12 19.02 2.98 -12.43
C TYR A 12 18.94 2.60 -10.96
N ASP A 13 18.39 3.55 -10.19
CA ASP A 13 18.13 3.36 -8.77
C ASP A 13 16.90 4.20 -8.45
N ILE A 14 15.72 3.61 -8.65
CA ILE A 14 14.45 4.32 -8.47
C ILE A 14 13.69 3.64 -7.34
N LYS A 15 13.44 4.38 -6.29
CA LYS A 15 12.72 3.90 -5.12
C LYS A 15 11.51 4.78 -4.86
N LEU A 16 10.43 4.14 -4.44
CA LEU A 16 9.19 4.82 -4.12
C LEU A 16 8.73 4.47 -2.72
N HIS A 17 8.30 5.49 -1.98
CA HIS A 17 7.49 5.30 -0.78
C HIS A 17 6.03 5.32 -1.18
N ILE A 18 5.28 4.31 -0.76
CA ILE A 18 3.85 4.21 -1.06
C ILE A 18 3.11 3.99 0.26
N VAL A 19 2.01 4.70 0.44
CA VAL A 19 1.16 4.54 1.63
C VAL A 19 -0.25 4.24 1.18
N PHE A 20 -0.82 3.17 1.75
CA PHE A 20 -2.23 2.85 1.59
C PHE A 20 -2.92 2.93 2.94
N VAL A 21 -4.10 3.54 2.95
CA VAL A 21 -4.91 3.70 4.16
C VAL A 21 -6.18 2.87 3.98
N THR A 22 -6.64 2.22 5.04
CA THR A 22 -7.87 1.44 4.97
C THR A 22 -9.07 2.34 4.71
N LYS A 23 -10.09 1.77 4.08
CA LYS A 23 -11.32 2.50 3.81
C LYS A 23 -11.94 2.98 5.12
N TYR A 24 -12.27 4.25 5.17
CA TYR A 24 -12.77 4.96 6.34
C TYR A 24 -11.78 4.99 7.51
N ARG A 25 -10.54 4.59 7.28
CA ARG A 25 -9.50 4.46 8.29
C ARG A 25 -9.92 3.54 9.44
N TYR A 26 -10.72 2.52 9.11
CA TYR A 26 -11.06 1.49 10.09
C TYR A 26 -9.82 0.66 10.43
N GLU A 27 -9.76 0.24 11.68
CA GLU A 27 -8.61 -0.51 12.19
C GLU A 27 -8.74 -1.99 11.88
N THR A 28 -8.76 -2.31 10.60
CA THR A 28 -8.98 -3.67 10.12
C THR A 28 -7.73 -4.54 10.13
N LEU A 29 -6.55 -3.92 10.21
CA LEU A 29 -5.29 -4.65 10.03
C LEU A 29 -4.76 -5.13 11.37
N ASN A 30 -4.48 -6.42 11.46
CA ASN A 30 -3.81 -7.03 12.60
C ASN A 30 -2.50 -7.65 12.13
N GLN A 31 -1.73 -8.26 13.03
CA GLN A 31 -0.41 -8.78 12.69
C GLN A 31 -0.47 -9.87 11.62
N ILE A 32 -1.47 -10.74 11.69
CA ILE A 32 -1.62 -11.81 10.70
C ILE A 32 -1.92 -11.20 9.33
N ILE A 33 -2.84 -10.25 9.27
CA ILE A 33 -3.22 -9.59 8.03
C ILE A 33 -2.05 -8.79 7.47
N LEU A 34 -1.30 -8.09 8.31
CA LEU A 34 -0.13 -7.35 7.86
C LEU A 34 0.91 -8.27 7.24
N SER A 35 1.13 -9.43 7.83
CA SER A 35 2.06 -10.42 7.26
C SER A 35 1.59 -10.90 5.89
N GLU A 36 0.31 -11.15 5.73
CA GLU A 36 -0.24 -11.58 4.45
C GLU A 36 -0.21 -10.47 3.40
N LEU A 37 -0.41 -9.24 3.83
CA LEU A 37 -0.27 -8.09 2.92
C LEU A 37 1.16 -7.98 2.41
N LYS A 38 2.14 -8.15 3.28
CA LYS A 38 3.54 -8.13 2.88
C LYS A 38 3.82 -9.16 1.80
N ASP A 39 3.31 -10.38 1.99
CA ASP A 39 3.48 -11.43 0.99
C ASP A 39 2.80 -11.09 -0.32
N ALA A 40 1.59 -10.55 -0.26
CA ALA A 40 0.84 -10.18 -1.45
C ALA A 40 1.54 -9.06 -2.22
N PHE A 41 2.07 -8.06 -1.52
CA PHE A 41 2.81 -6.98 -2.17
C PHE A 41 4.11 -7.49 -2.78
N THR A 42 4.83 -8.37 -2.08
CA THR A 42 6.06 -8.95 -2.59
C THR A 42 5.80 -9.70 -3.90
N ASP A 43 4.77 -10.53 -3.92
CA ASP A 43 4.43 -11.31 -5.10
C ASP A 43 4.01 -10.43 -6.27
N CYS A 44 3.21 -9.41 -5.98
CA CYS A 44 2.75 -8.49 -7.02
C CYS A 44 3.94 -7.72 -7.62
N LEU A 45 4.83 -7.22 -6.77
CA LEU A 45 6.00 -6.47 -7.24
C LEU A 45 6.92 -7.35 -8.07
N ALA A 46 7.09 -8.62 -7.70
CA ALA A 46 7.93 -9.54 -8.47
C ALA A 46 7.44 -9.68 -9.91
N ALA A 47 6.14 -9.69 -10.13
CA ALA A 47 5.57 -9.77 -11.47
C ALA A 47 5.89 -8.53 -12.32
N TRP A 48 6.26 -7.43 -11.68
CA TRP A 48 6.66 -6.18 -12.34
C TRP A 48 8.18 -6.03 -12.42
N ASN A 49 8.94 -7.06 -12.08
CA ASN A 49 10.40 -6.97 -11.93
C ASN A 49 10.80 -5.88 -10.96
N ALA A 50 10.00 -5.72 -9.91
CA ALA A 50 10.23 -4.77 -8.85
C ALA A 50 10.45 -5.51 -7.54
N ASN A 51 10.91 -4.81 -6.53
CA ASN A 51 11.25 -5.41 -5.25
C ASN A 51 10.64 -4.62 -4.10
N LEU A 52 10.16 -5.33 -3.10
CA LEU A 52 9.76 -4.72 -1.84
C LEU A 52 10.99 -4.65 -0.94
N LEU A 53 11.43 -3.45 -0.62
CA LEU A 53 12.64 -3.24 0.20
C LEU A 53 12.31 -3.14 1.67
N GLU A 54 11.21 -2.43 2.00
CA GLU A 54 10.76 -2.28 3.37
C GLU A 54 9.24 -2.30 3.39
N PHE A 55 8.69 -2.82 4.46
CA PHE A 55 7.26 -2.87 4.66
C PHE A 55 6.97 -2.66 6.13
N GLY A 56 5.96 -1.85 6.42
CA GLY A 56 5.47 -1.67 7.77
C GLY A 56 4.02 -1.23 7.73
N GLY A 57 3.38 -1.29 8.90
CA GLY A 57 2.01 -0.86 8.97
C GLY A 57 1.50 -0.86 10.39
N GLU A 58 0.33 -0.28 10.55
CA GLU A 58 -0.41 -0.25 11.79
C GLU A 58 -1.84 -0.72 11.50
N SER A 59 -2.74 -0.48 12.42
CA SER A 59 -4.09 -1.02 12.28
C SER A 59 -4.87 -0.44 11.11
N ASP A 60 -4.53 0.75 10.63
CA ASP A 60 -5.32 1.44 9.62
C ASP A 60 -4.52 1.88 8.39
N HIS A 61 -3.24 1.50 8.28
CA HIS A 61 -2.45 1.87 7.11
C HIS A 61 -1.22 0.98 6.98
N VAL A 62 -0.66 0.98 5.76
CA VAL A 62 0.63 0.34 5.48
C VAL A 62 1.50 1.31 4.71
N HIS A 63 2.81 1.12 4.83
CA HIS A 63 3.77 1.83 4.00
C HIS A 63 4.75 0.84 3.39
N LEU A 64 5.11 1.10 2.14
CA LEU A 64 6.01 0.27 1.36
C LEU A 64 7.17 1.11 0.84
N LEU A 65 8.36 0.55 0.85
CA LEU A 65 9.47 1.09 0.09
C LEU A 65 9.79 0.10 -1.01
N CYS A 66 9.68 0.55 -2.26
CA CYS A 66 9.82 -0.32 -3.43
C CYS A 66 10.94 0.16 -4.33
N SER A 67 11.61 -0.77 -4.96
CA SER A 67 12.56 -0.50 -6.04
C SER A 67 11.88 -0.85 -7.36
N ILE A 68 11.87 0.07 -8.31
CA ILE A 68 11.19 -0.12 -9.59
C ILE A 68 12.12 0.18 -10.76
N SER A 69 11.71 -0.20 -11.97
CA SER A 69 12.46 0.10 -13.19
C SER A 69 11.95 1.38 -13.84
N PRO A 70 12.75 2.00 -14.74
CA PRO A 70 12.31 3.20 -15.47
C PRO A 70 11.10 2.96 -16.36
N ALA A 71 10.84 1.71 -16.74
CA ALA A 71 9.72 1.37 -17.60
C ALA A 71 8.41 1.17 -16.82
N THR A 72 8.45 1.29 -15.50
CA THR A 72 7.27 1.03 -14.67
C THR A 72 6.25 2.16 -14.81
N ASP A 73 5.00 1.79 -15.14
CA ASP A 73 3.88 2.69 -15.05
C ASP A 73 3.41 2.71 -13.59
N ILE A 74 3.72 3.77 -12.89
CA ILE A 74 3.52 3.85 -11.44
C ILE A 74 2.04 3.71 -11.07
N SER A 75 1.15 4.40 -11.78
CA SER A 75 -0.26 4.35 -11.41
C SER A 75 -0.86 2.96 -11.65
N VAL A 76 -0.44 2.29 -12.72
CA VAL A 76 -0.91 0.93 -12.98
C VAL A 76 -0.36 -0.03 -11.93
N LEU A 77 0.91 0.11 -11.57
CA LEU A 77 1.50 -0.70 -10.52
C LEU A 77 0.74 -0.54 -9.21
N ILE A 78 0.46 0.69 -8.82
CA ILE A 78 -0.24 0.95 -7.56
C ILE A 78 -1.64 0.35 -7.58
N ASN A 79 -2.36 0.47 -8.69
CA ASN A 79 -3.68 -0.15 -8.81
C ASN A 79 -3.60 -1.68 -8.67
N ASN A 80 -2.58 -2.29 -9.25
CA ASN A 80 -2.36 -3.72 -9.12
C ASN A 80 -2.05 -4.12 -7.68
N LEU A 81 -1.21 -3.34 -7.00
CA LEU A 81 -0.89 -3.59 -5.60
C LEU A 81 -2.15 -3.56 -4.74
N LYS A 82 -2.98 -2.54 -4.93
CA LYS A 82 -4.21 -2.40 -4.16
C LYS A 82 -5.18 -3.55 -4.44
N THR A 83 -5.40 -3.84 -5.71
CA THR A 83 -6.38 -4.86 -6.10
C THR A 83 -5.94 -6.26 -5.67
N ALA A 84 -4.70 -6.61 -5.93
CA ALA A 84 -4.19 -7.95 -5.62
C ALA A 84 -4.16 -8.19 -4.11
N SER A 85 -3.69 -7.21 -3.35
CA SER A 85 -3.60 -7.36 -1.90
C SER A 85 -4.99 -7.44 -1.26
N ALA A 86 -5.89 -6.56 -1.67
CA ALA A 86 -7.24 -6.56 -1.13
C ALA A 86 -7.97 -7.87 -1.41
N ARG A 87 -7.89 -8.34 -2.64
CA ARG A 87 -8.57 -9.59 -3.01
C ARG A 87 -8.04 -10.77 -2.21
N ARG A 88 -6.73 -10.92 -2.17
CA ARG A 88 -6.09 -12.06 -1.51
C ARG A 88 -6.39 -12.12 -0.02
N VAL A 89 -6.28 -10.97 0.64
CA VAL A 89 -6.48 -10.91 2.09
C VAL A 89 -7.96 -10.97 2.45
N ARG A 90 -8.81 -10.31 1.67
CA ARG A 90 -10.25 -10.31 1.96
C ARG A 90 -10.85 -11.71 1.84
N ILE A 91 -10.42 -12.47 0.86
CA ILE A 91 -10.91 -13.84 0.68
C ILE A 91 -10.55 -14.70 1.90
N ARG A 92 -9.35 -14.53 2.43
CA ARG A 92 -8.90 -15.31 3.58
C ARG A 92 -9.54 -14.91 4.89
N HIS A 93 -10.03 -13.67 4.98
CA HIS A 93 -10.54 -13.12 6.23
C HIS A 93 -11.92 -12.50 6.03
N GLU A 94 -12.77 -13.21 5.35
CA GLU A 94 -14.08 -12.72 4.93
C GLU A 94 -14.90 -12.22 6.10
N LYS A 95 -14.99 -13.01 7.16
CA LYS A 95 -15.79 -12.64 8.32
C LYS A 95 -15.24 -11.42 9.03
N HIS A 96 -13.92 -11.33 9.11
CA HIS A 96 -13.25 -10.21 9.75
C HIS A 96 -13.60 -8.90 9.02
N PHE A 97 -13.46 -8.89 7.69
CA PHE A 97 -13.74 -7.68 6.92
C PHE A 97 -15.23 -7.38 6.85
N ALA A 98 -16.08 -8.40 6.87
CA ALA A 98 -17.52 -8.18 6.93
C ALA A 98 -17.94 -7.50 8.21
N SER A 99 -17.23 -7.74 9.32
CA SER A 99 -17.54 -7.07 10.59
C SER A 99 -17.30 -5.56 10.53
N PHE A 100 -16.44 -5.10 9.62
CA PHE A 100 -16.17 -3.66 9.43
C PHE A 100 -17.00 -3.06 8.30
N TYR A 101 -17.07 -3.78 7.17
CA TYR A 101 -17.65 -3.22 5.94
C TYR A 101 -18.94 -3.92 5.52
N ARG A 102 -19.42 -4.84 6.34
CA ARG A 102 -20.60 -5.66 6.06
C ARG A 102 -20.32 -6.50 4.80
N ASN A 103 -21.21 -6.50 3.84
CA ASN A 103 -21.03 -7.31 2.64
C ASN A 103 -20.41 -6.52 1.48
N LYS A 104 -19.93 -5.31 1.76
CA LYS A 104 -19.33 -4.49 0.71
C LYS A 104 -17.87 -4.87 0.51
N PRO A 105 -17.40 -4.93 -0.74
CA PRO A 105 -16.01 -5.33 -1.03
C PRO A 105 -15.04 -4.16 -0.86
N LEU A 106 -15.06 -3.55 0.32
CA LEU A 106 -14.20 -2.42 0.62
C LEU A 106 -12.94 -2.91 1.33
N PHE A 107 -11.85 -2.22 1.14
CA PHE A 107 -10.58 -2.53 1.78
C PHE A 107 -9.73 -1.26 1.92
N TRP A 108 -9.20 -0.75 0.80
CA TRP A 108 -8.34 0.43 0.80
C TRP A 108 -9.12 1.69 0.46
N HIS A 109 -8.68 2.81 1.05
CA HIS A 109 -9.13 4.13 0.61
C HIS A 109 -8.74 4.33 -0.85
N ARG A 110 -9.56 5.06 -1.59
CA ARG A 110 -9.32 5.32 -3.02
C ARG A 110 -7.99 6.02 -3.27
N ALA A 111 -7.69 7.01 -2.46
CA ALA A 111 -6.46 7.78 -2.61
C ALA A 111 -5.29 7.01 -2.02
N TYR A 112 -4.10 7.38 -2.44
CA TYR A 112 -2.87 6.82 -1.93
C TYR A 112 -1.81 7.91 -1.93
N PHE A 113 -0.73 7.67 -1.20
CA PHE A 113 0.42 8.55 -1.21
C PHE A 113 1.57 7.84 -1.93
N VAL A 114 2.27 8.56 -2.80
CA VAL A 114 3.49 8.04 -3.42
C VAL A 114 4.50 9.18 -3.52
N ALA A 115 5.76 8.87 -3.21
CA ALA A 115 6.85 9.83 -3.32
C ALA A 115 8.13 9.10 -3.67
N SER A 116 9.05 9.80 -4.31
CA SER A 116 10.38 9.27 -4.55
C SER A 116 11.13 9.18 -3.22
N CYS A 117 12.10 8.26 -3.17
CA CYS A 117 12.90 8.07 -1.96
C CYS A 117 13.63 9.39 -1.63
N GLY A 118 13.52 9.78 -0.34
CA GLY A 118 14.11 11.03 0.13
C GLY A 118 13.22 12.24 -0.08
N GLY A 119 12.09 12.07 -0.78
CA GLY A 119 11.20 13.19 -1.07
C GLY A 119 10.13 13.46 -0.03
N ALA A 120 9.87 12.51 0.86
CA ALA A 120 8.81 12.67 1.86
C ALA A 120 9.31 12.28 3.23
N PRO A 121 9.51 13.26 4.14
CA PRO A 121 9.86 12.94 5.52
C PRO A 121 8.70 12.24 6.23
N LEU A 122 9.04 11.56 7.32
CA LEU A 122 8.07 10.77 8.07
C LEU A 122 6.89 11.60 8.53
N GLU A 123 7.12 12.86 8.92
CA GLU A 123 6.03 13.73 9.35
C GLU A 123 5.00 13.94 8.26
N LYS A 124 5.44 14.08 7.02
CA LYS A 124 4.52 14.23 5.89
C LYS A 124 3.68 12.99 5.68
N ILE A 125 4.28 11.82 5.85
CA ILE A 125 3.56 10.56 5.73
C ILE A 125 2.51 10.47 6.84
N LYS A 126 2.87 10.84 8.05
CA LYS A 126 1.93 10.83 9.18
C LYS A 126 0.77 11.78 8.96
N GLU A 127 1.05 12.98 8.47
CA GLU A 127 0.00 13.95 8.15
C GLU A 127 -0.97 13.38 7.12
N TYR A 128 -0.44 12.74 6.09
CA TYR A 128 -1.28 12.14 5.06
C TYR A 128 -2.22 11.11 5.67
N VAL A 129 -1.69 10.21 6.50
CA VAL A 129 -2.49 9.16 7.12
C VAL A 129 -3.60 9.78 7.97
N GLN A 130 -3.28 10.82 8.75
CA GLN A 130 -4.27 11.46 9.60
C GLN A 130 -5.36 12.16 8.82
N ASN A 131 -5.02 12.70 7.65
CA ASN A 131 -5.97 13.42 6.82
C ASN A 131 -6.83 12.52 5.94
N GLN A 132 -6.50 11.24 5.84
CA GLN A 132 -7.24 10.29 5.03
C GLN A 132 -8.18 9.46 5.91
N GLY A 133 -9.12 8.80 5.24
CA GLY A 133 -9.90 7.79 5.91
C GLY A 133 -10.83 8.29 6.99
N ILE A 134 -11.55 9.38 6.74
CA ILE A 134 -12.55 9.84 7.70
C ILE A 134 -13.62 8.76 7.83
N LYS A 135 -13.90 8.36 9.07
CA LYS A 135 -14.84 7.27 9.34
C LYS A 135 -16.27 7.72 9.05
N PRO A 136 -17.12 6.82 8.57
CA PRO A 136 -18.49 7.21 8.19
C PRO A 136 -19.32 7.76 9.34
N ASN A 137 -18.99 7.38 10.56
CA ASN A 137 -19.73 7.85 11.73
C ASN A 137 -19.27 9.22 12.22
N THR A 138 -18.31 9.82 11.57
CA THR A 138 -17.93 11.19 11.90
C THR A 138 -18.86 12.15 11.19
N LYS A 139 -18.87 13.39 11.63
CA LYS A 139 -19.73 14.40 11.04
C LYS A 139 -19.11 15.10 9.86
N VAL A 140 -17.89 14.79 9.54
CA VAL A 140 -17.18 15.43 8.43
C VAL A 140 -17.68 14.85 7.13
N ALA A 141 -18.08 15.71 6.20
CA ALA A 141 -18.52 15.30 4.87
C ALA A 141 -17.34 14.73 4.08
N ARG A 142 -17.69 13.87 3.15
CA ARG A 142 -16.69 13.16 2.38
C ARG A 142 -16.78 13.50 0.92
#